data_eeb70f83240b6ecd83fd7fb8e90e12d0
#
_entry.id   eeb70f83240b6ecd83fd7fb8e90e12d0
#
_cell.length_a   1.000
_cell.length_b   1.000
_cell.length_c   1.000
_cell.angle_alpha   90.00
_cell.angle_beta   90.00
_cell.angle_gamma   90.00
#
_symmetry.space_group_name_H-M   'P 1'
#
loop_
_entity.id
_entity.type
_entity.pdbx_description
1 polymer ?
#
loop_
_entity_poly.entity_id
_entity_poly.type
_entity_poly.pdbx_seq_one_letter_code
_entity_poly.pdbx_strand_id
1 'polypeptide(L)'
;MTDKSATLNVEGTDHSFEVRSGSVGPDVVDISRLYAETGKFTYDPGFTSTASCESKITFIDGDEGVLLHRGYPIDQLAEHGDFLETCYLLLNGELPTAEQKAQFVSTVKNHTMVHEQLKSFFNGFRRDAHPMAVMCGVVGALSAFYHDSTDITDPKQRMIASHRLIAKMPTIAAMAYKYSIGQPFVYPKNDLDYASNFLRMCFAVPCEEYQVNPVLARAMDR
;
A
#
# COMPACT_ATOMS: atom_id res chain seq x y z
N MET A 1 -15.17 3.89 -31.35
CA MET A 1 -14.05 4.68 -30.81
C MET A 1 -13.27 5.16 -32.02
N THR A 2 -13.04 6.44 -32.19
CA THR A 2 -12.18 6.96 -33.25
C THR A 2 -10.75 6.54 -32.90
N ASP A 3 -10.12 5.75 -33.79
CA ASP A 3 -8.71 5.38 -33.65
C ASP A 3 -7.86 6.66 -33.74
N LYS A 4 -7.50 7.19 -32.56
CA LYS A 4 -6.56 8.31 -32.47
C LYS A 4 -5.15 7.83 -32.76
N SER A 5 -4.43 8.56 -33.58
CA SER A 5 -3.02 8.27 -33.87
C SER A 5 -2.16 9.53 -33.79
N ALA A 6 -0.91 9.36 -33.41
CA ALA A 6 0.12 10.39 -33.49
C ALA A 6 1.14 9.98 -34.57
N THR A 7 1.62 10.92 -35.38
CA THR A 7 2.64 10.69 -36.39
C THR A 7 3.97 11.28 -35.94
N LEU A 8 5.01 10.47 -35.95
CA LEU A 8 6.39 10.89 -35.71
C LEU A 8 7.19 10.76 -36.98
N ASN A 9 7.76 11.87 -37.46
CA ASN A 9 8.68 11.84 -38.59
C ASN A 9 10.12 11.59 -38.11
N VAL A 10 10.72 10.50 -38.58
CA VAL A 10 12.10 10.16 -38.27
C VAL A 10 12.87 10.07 -39.58
N GLU A 11 13.84 10.98 -39.76
CA GLU A 11 14.72 11.02 -40.94
C GLU A 11 13.95 11.04 -42.27
N GLY A 12 12.78 11.73 -42.30
CA GLY A 12 11.95 11.89 -43.51
C GLY A 12 10.91 10.77 -43.70
N THR A 13 10.83 9.78 -42.80
CA THR A 13 9.82 8.73 -42.84
C THR A 13 8.81 8.94 -41.74
N ASP A 14 7.53 8.87 -42.07
CA ASP A 14 6.41 9.00 -41.11
C ASP A 14 6.06 7.64 -40.50
N HIS A 15 6.04 7.61 -39.16
CA HIS A 15 5.65 6.47 -38.36
C HIS A 15 4.39 6.81 -37.56
N SER A 16 3.36 5.95 -37.58
CA SER A 16 2.10 6.16 -36.91
C SER A 16 2.03 5.31 -35.65
N PHE A 17 1.73 5.96 -34.51
CA PHE A 17 1.60 5.35 -33.19
C PHE A 17 0.19 5.52 -32.66
N GLU A 18 -0.31 4.51 -31.96
CA GLU A 18 -1.62 4.54 -31.29
C GLU A 18 -1.62 5.59 -30.17
N VAL A 19 -2.73 6.34 -30.06
CA VAL A 19 -2.97 7.22 -28.93
C VAL A 19 -4.01 6.57 -28.04
N ARG A 20 -3.62 6.30 -26.79
CA ARG A 20 -4.49 5.72 -25.78
C ARG A 20 -5.03 6.83 -24.86
N SER A 21 -6.33 6.76 -24.58
CA SER A 21 -7.00 7.68 -23.65
C SER A 21 -7.40 6.92 -22.39
N GLY A 22 -7.02 7.45 -21.21
CA GLY A 22 -7.51 6.97 -19.94
C GLY A 22 -8.95 7.43 -19.67
N SER A 23 -9.57 6.93 -18.61
CA SER A 23 -10.85 7.44 -18.11
C SER A 23 -10.70 8.85 -17.50
N VAL A 24 -9.53 9.16 -16.99
CA VAL A 24 -9.10 10.47 -16.48
C VAL A 24 -7.63 10.69 -16.84
N GLY A 25 -7.21 11.96 -16.91
CA GLY A 25 -5.85 12.35 -17.24
C GLY A 25 -5.60 12.56 -18.74
N PRO A 26 -4.37 12.91 -19.13
CA PRO A 26 -4.01 13.20 -20.51
C PRO A 26 -3.96 11.92 -21.37
N ASP A 27 -4.16 12.09 -22.68
CA ASP A 27 -3.91 11.05 -23.65
C ASP A 27 -2.40 10.71 -23.71
N VAL A 28 -2.08 9.46 -24.03
CA VAL A 28 -0.70 8.98 -24.16
C VAL A 28 -0.44 8.38 -25.52
N VAL A 29 0.76 8.57 -26.05
CA VAL A 29 1.22 7.93 -27.30
C VAL A 29 1.90 6.61 -26.95
N ASP A 30 1.42 5.50 -27.49
CA ASP A 30 2.05 4.19 -27.31
C ASP A 30 3.29 4.04 -28.20
N ILE A 31 4.45 4.22 -27.60
CA ILE A 31 5.75 4.13 -28.30
C ILE A 31 6.40 2.74 -28.22
N SER A 32 5.66 1.69 -27.83
CA SER A 32 6.20 0.33 -27.67
C SER A 32 6.90 -0.22 -28.92
N ARG A 33 6.45 0.22 -30.13
CA ARG A 33 7.03 -0.19 -31.41
C ARG A 33 8.12 0.74 -31.94
N LEU A 34 8.37 1.89 -31.28
CA LEU A 34 9.29 2.93 -31.80
C LEU A 34 10.66 2.37 -32.16
N TYR A 35 11.27 1.60 -31.26
CA TYR A 35 12.59 1.04 -31.50
C TYR A 35 12.61 0.05 -32.68
N ALA A 36 11.62 -0.82 -32.75
CA ALA A 36 11.52 -1.81 -33.81
C ALA A 36 11.36 -1.17 -35.22
N GLU A 37 10.66 -0.04 -35.31
CA GLU A 37 10.38 0.65 -36.54
C GLU A 37 11.48 1.65 -36.96
N THR A 38 12.16 2.27 -35.98
CA THR A 38 13.07 3.40 -36.25
C THR A 38 14.51 3.18 -35.78
N GLY A 39 14.76 2.17 -34.94
CA GLY A 39 16.04 1.97 -34.25
C GLY A 39 16.36 3.06 -33.21
N LYS A 40 15.40 3.91 -32.84
CA LYS A 40 15.58 5.03 -31.90
C LYS A 40 14.85 4.75 -30.58
N PHE A 41 15.40 5.29 -29.49
CA PHE A 41 14.74 5.36 -28.18
C PHE A 41 14.35 6.80 -27.87
N THR A 42 13.33 6.98 -27.03
CA THR A 42 13.05 8.27 -26.39
C THR A 42 14.04 8.52 -25.25
N TYR A 43 14.31 9.77 -24.96
CA TYR A 43 15.11 10.19 -23.80
C TYR A 43 14.29 11.17 -22.95
N ASP A 44 13.85 10.69 -21.80
CA ASP A 44 13.06 11.48 -20.84
C ASP A 44 13.48 11.10 -19.42
N PRO A 45 14.56 11.72 -18.88
CA PRO A 45 15.05 11.44 -17.54
C PRO A 45 14.02 11.88 -16.49
N GLY A 46 13.58 10.93 -15.67
CA GLY A 46 12.58 11.16 -14.62
C GLY A 46 11.13 11.04 -15.07
N PHE A 47 10.87 10.60 -16.30
CA PHE A 47 9.52 10.36 -16.81
C PHE A 47 8.60 11.59 -16.75
N THR A 48 9.14 12.78 -17.05
CA THR A 48 8.38 14.04 -16.97
C THR A 48 7.29 14.15 -18.05
N SER A 49 7.46 13.44 -19.18
CA SER A 49 6.51 13.43 -20.31
C SER A 49 6.24 12.01 -20.81
N THR A 50 6.61 10.98 -20.05
CA THR A 50 6.46 9.57 -20.43
C THR A 50 5.63 8.82 -19.41
N ALA A 51 4.50 8.27 -19.83
CA ALA A 51 3.71 7.34 -19.02
C ALA A 51 4.43 5.98 -18.95
N SER A 52 4.90 5.59 -17.77
CA SER A 52 5.66 4.36 -17.55
C SER A 52 4.78 3.12 -17.38
N CYS A 53 3.53 3.30 -16.96
CA CYS A 53 2.57 2.21 -16.74
C CYS A 53 1.12 2.71 -16.79
N GLU A 54 0.20 1.76 -16.91
CA GLU A 54 -1.23 1.98 -16.74
C GLU A 54 -1.64 1.63 -15.30
N SER A 55 -2.42 2.48 -14.64
CA SER A 55 -2.97 2.23 -13.31
C SER A 55 -4.49 2.41 -13.30
N LYS A 56 -5.18 1.48 -12.61
CA LYS A 56 -6.62 1.58 -12.29
C LYS A 56 -6.87 1.88 -10.82
N ILE A 57 -5.81 2.16 -10.05
CA ILE A 57 -5.87 2.25 -8.59
C ILE A 57 -5.97 3.70 -8.14
N THR A 58 -5.09 4.56 -8.61
CA THR A 58 -4.98 5.94 -8.12
C THR A 58 -4.81 6.91 -9.27
N PHE A 59 -5.51 8.03 -9.21
CA PHE A 59 -5.27 9.21 -10.03
C PHE A 59 -4.87 10.38 -9.14
N ILE A 60 -3.83 11.09 -9.54
CA ILE A 60 -3.34 12.29 -8.84
C ILE A 60 -3.17 13.40 -9.87
N ASP A 61 -3.77 14.55 -9.58
CA ASP A 61 -3.51 15.82 -10.25
C ASP A 61 -3.05 16.82 -9.18
N GLY A 62 -1.73 17.08 -9.17
CA GLY A 62 -1.12 17.96 -8.16
C GLY A 62 -1.44 19.43 -8.39
N ASP A 63 -1.68 19.84 -9.63
CA ASP A 63 -1.99 21.23 -9.99
C ASP A 63 -3.42 21.60 -9.59
N GLU A 64 -4.35 20.69 -9.83
CA GLU A 64 -5.77 20.85 -9.46
C GLU A 64 -6.07 20.38 -8.02
N GLY A 65 -5.12 19.72 -7.36
CA GLY A 65 -5.30 19.18 -6.00
C GLY A 65 -6.28 18.02 -5.93
N VAL A 66 -6.35 17.20 -6.99
CA VAL A 66 -7.26 16.05 -7.07
C VAL A 66 -6.52 14.76 -6.76
N LEU A 67 -7.07 13.97 -5.83
CA LEU A 67 -6.63 12.61 -5.52
C LEU A 67 -7.84 11.68 -5.51
N LEU A 68 -7.80 10.66 -6.37
CA LEU A 68 -8.83 9.63 -6.46
C LEU A 68 -8.23 8.25 -6.17
N HIS A 69 -8.91 7.45 -5.35
CA HIS A 69 -8.65 6.03 -5.17
C HIS A 69 -9.78 5.22 -5.83
N ARG A 70 -9.47 4.46 -6.87
CA ARG A 70 -10.48 3.71 -7.65
C ARG A 70 -11.64 4.60 -8.16
N GLY A 71 -11.38 5.90 -8.37
CA GLY A 71 -12.39 6.88 -8.76
C GLY A 71 -13.11 7.60 -7.60
N TYR A 72 -12.90 7.17 -6.35
CA TYR A 72 -13.47 7.82 -5.17
C TYR A 72 -12.56 8.95 -4.68
N PRO A 73 -13.10 10.16 -4.45
CA PRO A 73 -12.34 11.29 -3.92
C PRO A 73 -11.81 11.02 -2.51
N ILE A 74 -10.55 11.41 -2.25
CA ILE A 74 -9.90 11.14 -0.97
C ILE A 74 -10.58 11.83 0.22
N ASP A 75 -11.13 13.02 0.04
CA ASP A 75 -11.86 13.75 1.06
C ASP A 75 -13.11 12.97 1.51
N GLN A 76 -13.87 12.38 0.59
CA GLN A 76 -15.02 11.54 0.92
C GLN A 76 -14.62 10.26 1.63
N LEU A 77 -13.54 9.61 1.19
CA LEU A 77 -13.02 8.42 1.87
C LEU A 77 -12.54 8.74 3.29
N ALA A 78 -11.87 9.87 3.49
CA ALA A 78 -11.42 10.31 4.81
C ALA A 78 -12.58 10.72 5.72
N GLU A 79 -13.66 11.32 5.19
CA GLU A 79 -14.79 11.76 6.01
C GLU A 79 -15.71 10.61 6.42
N HIS A 80 -16.01 9.70 5.49
CA HIS A 80 -17.07 8.70 5.65
C HIS A 80 -16.54 7.27 5.82
N GLY A 81 -15.30 7.00 5.41
CA GLY A 81 -14.69 5.68 5.48
C GLY A 81 -13.82 5.46 6.71
N ASP A 82 -13.17 4.31 6.73
CA ASP A 82 -12.07 3.96 7.64
C ASP A 82 -10.89 3.38 6.85
N PHE A 83 -9.74 3.23 7.51
CA PHE A 83 -8.52 2.74 6.87
C PHE A 83 -8.71 1.37 6.20
N LEU A 84 -9.42 0.45 6.84
CA LEU A 84 -9.63 -0.91 6.30
C LEU A 84 -10.61 -0.91 5.12
N GLU A 85 -11.59 -0.02 5.07
CA GLU A 85 -12.43 0.18 3.87
C GLU A 85 -11.61 0.67 2.69
N THR A 86 -10.69 1.61 2.92
CA THR A 86 -9.78 2.07 1.88
C THR A 86 -8.84 0.95 1.42
N CYS A 87 -8.29 0.13 2.34
CA CYS A 87 -7.52 -1.06 1.97
C CYS A 87 -8.34 -2.02 1.10
N TYR A 88 -9.59 -2.28 1.48
CA TYR A 88 -10.48 -3.14 0.70
C TYR A 88 -10.75 -2.59 -0.69
N LEU A 89 -11.08 -1.30 -0.78
CA LEU A 89 -11.30 -0.59 -2.05
C LEU A 89 -10.11 -0.73 -3.00
N LEU A 90 -8.91 -0.47 -2.52
CA LEU A 90 -7.69 -0.54 -3.34
C LEU A 90 -7.41 -1.97 -3.83
N LEU A 91 -7.66 -2.99 -2.99
CA LEU A 91 -7.43 -4.39 -3.34
C LEU A 91 -8.51 -4.94 -4.29
N ASN A 92 -9.77 -4.59 -4.09
CA ASN A 92 -10.92 -5.22 -4.75
C ASN A 92 -11.57 -4.34 -5.84
N GLY A 93 -11.30 -3.03 -5.86
CA GLY A 93 -11.76 -2.12 -6.90
C GLY A 93 -13.05 -1.35 -6.59
N GLU A 94 -13.83 -1.80 -5.61
CA GLU A 94 -15.09 -1.19 -5.16
C GLU A 94 -15.16 -1.16 -3.63
N LEU A 95 -15.97 -0.24 -3.09
CA LEU A 95 -16.23 -0.19 -1.65
C LEU A 95 -16.94 -1.47 -1.17
N PRO A 96 -16.62 -1.96 0.04
CA PRO A 96 -17.22 -3.17 0.55
C PRO A 96 -18.70 -2.97 0.93
N THR A 97 -19.52 -4.00 0.72
CA THR A 97 -20.80 -4.12 1.44
C THR A 97 -20.55 -4.31 2.93
N ALA A 98 -21.58 -4.13 3.78
CA ALA A 98 -21.45 -4.32 5.22
C ALA A 98 -20.94 -5.74 5.59
N GLU A 99 -21.38 -6.77 4.85
CA GLU A 99 -20.93 -8.14 5.07
C GLU A 99 -19.47 -8.33 4.64
N GLN A 100 -19.08 -7.81 3.48
CA GLN A 100 -17.70 -7.87 2.97
C GLN A 100 -16.74 -7.13 3.91
N LYS A 101 -17.16 -5.95 4.41
CA LYS A 101 -16.38 -5.20 5.42
C LYS A 101 -16.19 -6.03 6.68
N ALA A 102 -17.24 -6.60 7.23
CA ALA A 102 -17.17 -7.42 8.44
C ALA A 102 -16.23 -8.61 8.26
N GLN A 103 -16.30 -9.30 7.12
CA GLN A 103 -15.42 -10.42 6.77
C GLN A 103 -13.95 -9.97 6.65
N PHE A 104 -13.70 -8.86 5.96
CA PHE A 104 -12.34 -8.34 5.77
C PHE A 104 -11.72 -7.89 7.10
N VAL A 105 -12.46 -7.13 7.91
CA VAL A 105 -12.04 -6.71 9.25
C VAL A 105 -11.73 -7.92 10.14
N SER A 106 -12.58 -8.94 10.13
CA SER A 106 -12.34 -10.18 10.87
C SER A 106 -11.07 -10.89 10.39
N THR A 107 -10.85 -10.96 9.09
CA THR A 107 -9.63 -11.56 8.52
C THR A 107 -8.38 -10.80 8.97
N VAL A 108 -8.38 -9.48 8.88
CA VAL A 108 -7.24 -8.65 9.32
C VAL A 108 -6.99 -8.82 10.82
N LYS A 109 -8.02 -8.70 11.66
CA LYS A 109 -7.90 -8.85 13.14
C LYS A 109 -7.29 -10.18 13.55
N ASN A 110 -7.62 -11.25 12.87
CA ASN A 110 -7.11 -12.60 13.19
C ASN A 110 -5.69 -12.87 12.68
N HIS A 111 -5.08 -11.94 11.94
CA HIS A 111 -3.72 -12.08 11.38
C HIS A 111 -2.71 -11.06 11.93
N THR A 112 -3.08 -10.27 12.93
CA THR A 112 -2.24 -9.18 13.49
C THR A 112 -1.01 -9.68 14.23
N MET A 113 -1.06 -10.86 14.84
CA MET A 113 0.05 -11.42 15.60
C MET A 113 1.18 -11.88 14.66
N VAL A 114 2.42 -11.57 15.03
CA VAL A 114 3.63 -12.05 14.35
C VAL A 114 4.18 -13.30 15.02
N HIS A 115 5.00 -14.08 14.30
CA HIS A 115 5.64 -15.26 14.85
C HIS A 115 6.60 -14.88 16.00
N GLU A 116 6.59 -15.63 17.11
CA GLU A 116 7.38 -15.32 18.31
C GLU A 116 8.88 -15.20 18.03
N GLN A 117 9.44 -16.04 17.17
CA GLN A 117 10.85 -15.98 16.80
C GLN A 117 11.23 -14.67 16.07
N LEU A 118 10.26 -13.96 15.49
CA LEU A 118 10.51 -12.66 14.87
C LEU A 118 11.04 -11.64 15.88
N LYS A 119 10.69 -11.76 17.16
CA LYS A 119 11.22 -10.91 18.23
C LYS A 119 12.75 -10.99 18.33
N SER A 120 13.32 -12.16 18.12
CA SER A 120 14.78 -12.34 18.17
C SER A 120 15.48 -11.59 17.03
N PHE A 121 14.78 -11.38 15.91
CA PHE A 121 15.31 -10.64 14.78
C PHE A 121 15.57 -9.17 15.12
N PHE A 122 14.74 -8.57 15.98
CA PHE A 122 14.94 -7.19 16.46
C PHE A 122 16.25 -7.02 17.23
N ASN A 123 16.72 -8.06 17.93
CA ASN A 123 17.98 -8.00 18.69
C ASN A 123 19.22 -7.81 17.80
N GLY A 124 19.11 -8.04 16.51
CA GLY A 124 20.16 -7.79 15.53
C GLY A 124 20.32 -6.33 15.12
N PHE A 125 19.35 -5.49 15.44
CA PHE A 125 19.42 -4.05 15.14
C PHE A 125 19.99 -3.25 16.31
N ARG A 126 20.63 -2.13 15.98
CA ARG A 126 20.97 -1.13 17.00
C ARG A 126 19.70 -0.42 17.47
N ARG A 127 19.65 -0.02 18.74
CA ARG A 127 18.48 0.70 19.29
C ARG A 127 18.25 2.06 18.64
N ASP A 128 19.32 2.72 18.19
CA ASP A 128 19.31 3.99 17.49
C ASP A 128 19.10 3.86 15.97
N ALA A 129 18.82 2.65 15.47
CA ALA A 129 18.51 2.43 14.06
C ALA A 129 17.22 3.16 13.67
N HIS A 130 17.20 3.73 12.45
CA HIS A 130 16.01 4.38 11.93
C HIS A 130 14.85 3.37 11.84
N PRO A 131 13.64 3.69 12.37
CA PRO A 131 12.54 2.73 12.44
C PRO A 131 12.13 2.17 11.07
N MET A 132 12.23 2.97 10.00
CA MET A 132 11.95 2.46 8.65
C MET A 132 12.96 1.41 8.18
N ALA A 133 14.24 1.53 8.54
CA ALA A 133 15.24 0.52 8.22
C ALA A 133 14.94 -0.79 8.96
N VAL A 134 14.54 -0.70 10.23
CA VAL A 134 14.11 -1.86 11.02
C VAL A 134 12.88 -2.50 10.37
N MET A 135 11.87 -1.71 10.02
CA MET A 135 10.65 -2.21 9.36
C MET A 135 10.94 -2.89 8.03
N CYS A 136 11.80 -2.32 7.17
CA CYS A 136 12.20 -2.96 5.91
C CYS A 136 12.82 -4.34 6.16
N GLY A 137 13.74 -4.45 7.11
CA GLY A 137 14.37 -5.71 7.47
C GLY A 137 13.38 -6.75 8.00
N VAL A 138 12.51 -6.35 8.92
CA VAL A 138 11.51 -7.23 9.54
C VAL A 138 10.45 -7.68 8.54
N VAL A 139 9.95 -6.79 7.68
CA VAL A 139 8.98 -7.15 6.63
C VAL A 139 9.60 -8.14 5.65
N GLY A 140 10.86 -7.93 5.23
CA GLY A 140 11.57 -8.90 4.40
C GLY A 140 11.72 -10.27 5.08
N ALA A 141 11.96 -10.29 6.39
CA ALA A 141 12.08 -11.53 7.17
C ALA A 141 10.76 -12.31 7.27
N LEU A 142 9.58 -11.68 7.09
CA LEU A 142 8.31 -12.41 7.10
C LEU A 142 8.24 -13.54 6.08
N SER A 143 8.92 -13.43 4.95
CA SER A 143 8.97 -14.47 3.93
C SER A 143 9.57 -15.79 4.46
N ALA A 144 10.43 -15.73 5.48
CA ALA A 144 11.01 -16.90 6.14
C ALA A 144 10.05 -17.58 7.13
N PHE A 145 8.92 -16.96 7.46
CA PHE A 145 7.91 -17.50 8.39
C PHE A 145 6.60 -17.90 7.73
N TYR A 146 6.32 -17.42 6.51
CA TYR A 146 5.04 -17.61 5.81
C TYR A 146 5.28 -18.11 4.38
N HIS A 147 5.64 -19.38 4.24
CA HIS A 147 5.99 -20.01 2.95
C HIS A 147 4.79 -20.24 2.01
N ASP A 148 3.56 -20.17 2.52
CA ASP A 148 2.32 -20.37 1.80
C ASP A 148 1.81 -19.11 1.06
N SER A 149 2.58 -18.04 1.05
CA SER A 149 2.22 -16.75 0.46
C SER A 149 3.40 -16.01 -0.17
N THR A 150 4.35 -16.75 -0.74
CA THR A 150 5.55 -16.21 -1.38
C THR A 150 5.49 -16.16 -2.90
N ASP A 151 4.60 -16.92 -3.51
CA ASP A 151 4.39 -16.87 -4.96
C ASP A 151 3.43 -15.72 -5.32
N ILE A 152 4.00 -14.62 -5.82
CA ILE A 152 3.23 -13.44 -6.23
C ILE A 152 2.46 -13.64 -7.55
N THR A 153 2.76 -14.70 -8.31
CA THR A 153 2.04 -15.03 -9.56
C THR A 153 0.74 -15.76 -9.28
N ASP A 154 0.65 -16.48 -8.15
CA ASP A 154 -0.60 -17.10 -7.69
C ASP A 154 -1.52 -16.05 -7.06
N PRO A 155 -2.73 -15.80 -7.62
CA PRO A 155 -3.68 -14.82 -7.09
C PRO A 155 -4.09 -15.08 -5.62
N LYS A 156 -4.18 -16.36 -5.22
CA LYS A 156 -4.55 -16.73 -3.84
C LYS A 156 -3.43 -16.37 -2.86
N GLN A 157 -2.20 -16.76 -3.18
CA GLN A 157 -1.05 -16.44 -2.33
C GLN A 157 -0.83 -14.93 -2.26
N ARG A 158 -0.98 -14.22 -3.36
CA ARG A 158 -0.90 -12.75 -3.39
C ARG A 158 -1.95 -12.10 -2.48
N MET A 159 -3.19 -12.58 -2.49
CA MET A 159 -4.26 -12.07 -1.61
C MET A 159 -3.95 -12.37 -0.13
N ILE A 160 -3.50 -13.58 0.19
CA ILE A 160 -3.09 -13.96 1.54
C ILE A 160 -1.93 -13.08 2.03
N ALA A 161 -0.90 -12.86 1.19
CA ALA A 161 0.22 -11.99 1.51
C ALA A 161 -0.25 -10.55 1.78
N SER A 162 -1.15 -10.00 0.95
CA SER A 162 -1.71 -8.67 1.13
C SER A 162 -2.44 -8.53 2.47
N HIS A 163 -3.33 -9.46 2.81
CA HIS A 163 -4.04 -9.45 4.10
C HIS A 163 -3.07 -9.54 5.29
N ARG A 164 -2.06 -10.42 5.21
CA ARG A 164 -1.04 -10.58 6.27
C ARG A 164 -0.19 -9.33 6.46
N LEU A 165 0.22 -8.70 5.36
CA LEU A 165 1.01 -7.46 5.43
C LEU A 165 0.19 -6.33 6.06
N ILE A 166 -1.04 -6.10 5.61
CA ILE A 166 -1.95 -5.11 6.22
C ILE A 166 -2.10 -5.39 7.71
N ALA A 167 -2.40 -6.64 8.08
CA ALA A 167 -2.66 -7.02 9.47
C ALA A 167 -1.44 -6.87 10.38
N LYS A 168 -0.23 -7.22 9.90
CA LYS A 168 0.99 -7.27 10.72
C LYS A 168 1.77 -5.98 10.78
N MET A 169 1.55 -5.07 9.83
CA MET A 169 2.30 -3.82 9.75
C MET A 169 2.21 -2.97 11.03
N PRO A 170 1.03 -2.75 11.65
CA PRO A 170 0.94 -2.03 12.92
C PRO A 170 1.69 -2.72 14.06
N THR A 171 1.65 -4.05 14.12
CA THR A 171 2.37 -4.82 15.14
C THR A 171 3.87 -4.66 14.99
N ILE A 172 4.40 -4.77 13.76
CA ILE A 172 5.82 -4.59 13.45
C ILE A 172 6.27 -3.16 13.76
N ALA A 173 5.49 -2.16 13.38
CA ALA A 173 5.79 -0.76 13.65
C ALA A 173 5.83 -0.46 15.16
N ALA A 174 4.84 -0.96 15.91
CA ALA A 174 4.82 -0.83 17.36
C ALA A 174 6.00 -1.55 18.01
N MET A 175 6.38 -2.74 17.54
CA MET A 175 7.57 -3.45 18.02
C MET A 175 8.85 -2.66 17.74
N ALA A 176 9.01 -2.06 16.55
CA ALA A 176 10.15 -1.23 16.23
C ALA A 176 10.25 -0.01 17.18
N TYR A 177 9.13 0.64 17.45
CA TYR A 177 9.07 1.74 18.42
C TYR A 177 9.42 1.28 19.82
N LYS A 178 8.79 0.22 20.34
CA LYS A 178 9.08 -0.33 21.67
C LYS A 178 10.53 -0.75 21.83
N TYR A 179 11.11 -1.35 20.80
CA TYR A 179 12.53 -1.72 20.78
C TYR A 179 13.44 -0.49 20.91
N SER A 180 13.17 0.59 20.18
CA SER A 180 13.99 1.80 20.21
C SER A 180 14.01 2.47 21.58
N ILE A 181 12.89 2.47 22.31
CA ILE A 181 12.81 3.05 23.65
C ILE A 181 13.10 2.08 24.79
N GLY A 182 13.41 0.80 24.47
CA GLY A 182 13.79 -0.22 25.44
C GLY A 182 12.64 -0.73 26.32
N GLN A 183 11.40 -0.66 25.80
CA GLN A 183 10.22 -1.19 26.46
C GLN A 183 9.82 -2.58 25.95
N PRO A 184 9.10 -3.40 26.73
CA PRO A 184 8.64 -4.70 26.30
C PRO A 184 7.61 -4.59 25.18
N PHE A 185 7.62 -5.57 24.27
CA PHE A 185 6.63 -5.68 23.21
C PHE A 185 5.22 -5.94 23.78
N VAL A 186 4.24 -5.30 23.17
CA VAL A 186 2.83 -5.46 23.51
C VAL A 186 2.13 -6.22 22.41
N TYR A 187 1.42 -7.28 22.77
CA TYR A 187 0.67 -8.10 21.80
C TYR A 187 -0.62 -7.43 21.36
N PRO A 188 -1.05 -7.66 20.10
CA PRO A 188 -2.34 -7.18 19.62
C PRO A 188 -3.51 -7.81 20.39
N LYS A 189 -4.65 -7.12 20.45
CA LYS A 189 -5.93 -7.59 20.97
C LYS A 189 -7.00 -7.58 19.88
N ASN A 190 -7.76 -8.66 19.74
CA ASN A 190 -8.79 -8.80 18.71
C ASN A 190 -10.10 -8.05 19.01
N ASP A 191 -10.29 -7.58 20.22
CA ASP A 191 -11.45 -6.78 20.65
C ASP A 191 -11.34 -5.29 20.26
N LEU A 192 -10.13 -4.82 19.93
CA LEU A 192 -9.89 -3.45 19.48
C LEU A 192 -10.00 -3.32 17.96
N ASP A 193 -10.34 -2.11 17.50
CA ASP A 193 -10.19 -1.74 16.08
C ASP A 193 -8.71 -1.58 15.68
N TYR A 194 -8.46 -1.38 14.40
CA TYR A 194 -7.12 -1.35 13.84
C TYR A 194 -6.24 -0.23 14.43
N ALA A 195 -6.76 1.00 14.47
CA ALA A 195 -6.04 2.16 14.98
C ALA A 195 -5.86 2.10 16.50
N SER A 196 -6.91 1.74 17.24
CA SER A 196 -6.87 1.55 18.69
C SER A 196 -5.86 0.49 19.12
N ASN A 197 -5.79 -0.60 18.37
CA ASN A 197 -4.82 -1.67 18.61
C ASN A 197 -3.38 -1.20 18.39
N PHE A 198 -3.15 -0.44 17.32
CA PHE A 198 -1.84 0.17 17.05
C PHE A 198 -1.41 1.11 18.20
N LEU A 199 -2.27 2.04 18.61
CA LEU A 199 -1.98 2.96 19.72
C LEU A 199 -1.67 2.20 21.01
N ARG A 200 -2.47 1.18 21.33
CA ARG A 200 -2.24 0.35 22.49
C ARG A 200 -0.89 -0.37 22.42
N MET A 201 -0.54 -0.97 21.29
CA MET A 201 0.74 -1.65 21.14
C MET A 201 1.94 -0.70 21.25
N CYS A 202 1.80 0.55 20.80
CA CYS A 202 2.84 1.57 20.94
C CYS A 202 3.00 2.08 22.38
N PHE A 203 1.91 2.32 23.11
CA PHE A 203 1.95 3.13 24.33
C PHE A 203 1.62 2.38 25.61
N ALA A 204 0.98 1.20 25.54
CA ALA A 204 0.73 0.41 26.74
C ALA A 204 2.02 -0.06 27.41
N VAL A 205 2.02 -0.11 28.72
CA VAL A 205 3.10 -0.65 29.57
C VAL A 205 2.54 -1.71 30.52
N PRO A 206 3.37 -2.68 30.99
CA PRO A 206 2.86 -3.78 31.83
C PRO A 206 2.35 -3.36 33.22
N CYS A 207 2.75 -2.17 33.68
CA CYS A 207 2.46 -1.72 35.05
C CYS A 207 1.12 -1.01 35.21
N GLU A 208 0.42 -0.69 34.11
CA GLU A 208 -0.90 -0.05 34.15
C GLU A 208 -1.75 -0.41 32.93
N GLU A 209 -3.08 -0.25 33.05
CA GLU A 209 -3.97 -0.43 31.90
C GLU A 209 -3.97 0.80 31.01
N TYR A 210 -3.78 0.57 29.71
CA TYR A 210 -3.83 1.60 28.70
C TYR A 210 -5.27 1.88 28.27
N GLN A 211 -5.70 3.13 28.43
CA GLN A 211 -6.97 3.63 27.94
C GLN A 211 -6.78 4.29 26.58
N VAL A 212 -7.39 3.71 25.53
CA VAL A 212 -7.32 4.28 24.18
C VAL A 212 -8.07 5.62 24.14
N ASN A 213 -7.39 6.67 23.70
CA ASN A 213 -8.04 7.94 23.44
C ASN A 213 -8.82 7.87 22.11
N PRO A 214 -10.15 8.03 22.09
CA PRO A 214 -10.97 7.86 20.89
C PRO A 214 -10.71 8.94 19.83
N VAL A 215 -10.23 10.12 20.24
CA VAL A 215 -9.87 11.19 19.28
C VAL A 215 -8.60 10.80 18.54
N LEU A 216 -7.58 10.29 19.27
CA LEU A 216 -6.33 9.82 18.64
C LEU A 216 -6.59 8.59 17.78
N ALA A 217 -7.41 7.65 18.22
CA ALA A 217 -7.77 6.48 17.42
C ALA A 217 -8.41 6.90 16.09
N ARG A 218 -9.37 7.82 16.10
CA ARG A 218 -10.00 8.33 14.89
C ARG A 218 -9.03 9.13 14.01
N ALA A 219 -8.10 9.89 14.59
CA ALA A 219 -7.09 10.62 13.84
C ALA A 219 -6.09 9.69 13.15
N MET A 220 -5.79 8.54 13.75
CA MET A 220 -4.89 7.52 13.18
C MET A 220 -5.57 6.66 12.13
N ASP A 221 -6.88 6.53 12.18
CA ASP A 221 -7.66 5.73 11.25
C ASP A 221 -7.93 6.45 9.92
N ARG A 222 -7.86 7.79 9.91
CA ARG A 222 -8.07 8.68 8.77
C ARG A 222 -6.78 9.22 8.18
#